data_8093f79515aef9649f7278426be11d22
#
_entry.id   8093f79515aef9649f7278426be11d22
#
_cell.length_a   1.000
_cell.length_b   1.000
_cell.length_c   1.000
_cell.angle_alpha   90.00
_cell.angle_beta   90.00
_cell.angle_gamma   90.00
#
_symmetry.space_group_name_H-M   'P 1'
#
loop_
_entity.id
_entity.type
_entity.pdbx_description
1 polymer ?
#
loop_
_entity_poly.entity_id
_entity_poly.type
_entity_poly.pdbx_seq_one_letter_code
_entity_poly.pdbx_strand_id
1 'polypeptide(L)'
;RLKDAFKTGLEFEVHGTPKDLESARDLANRDKYQFQWWAVTLVDAQPFQGKKKGADTGIDGLKFFRDLDKKDVHKIVVSVKGGGLKADDVRALNHVREREGADIALFISLDDCTKGMIKDAASAGFYESPNKKKYPRVQLLTIEGLLSKKQRAEHPDYEPDLNFKKAKTEAHGEQKELGV
;
A
#
# COMPACT_ATOMS: atom_id res chain seq x y z
N ARG A 1 14.28 -5.63 1.26
CA ARG A 1 15.55 -4.99 0.80
C ARG A 1 16.78 -5.71 1.34
N LEU A 2 16.87 -6.07 2.65
CA LEU A 2 18.01 -6.86 3.16
C LEU A 2 18.03 -8.28 2.59
N LYS A 3 16.88 -8.96 2.47
CA LYS A 3 16.78 -10.29 1.86
C LYS A 3 17.17 -10.29 0.37
N ASP A 4 16.92 -9.20 -0.34
CA ASP A 4 17.26 -9.07 -1.76
C ASP A 4 18.75 -8.80 -1.97
N ALA A 5 19.43 -8.17 -1.01
CA ALA A 5 20.85 -7.90 -1.07
C ALA A 5 21.73 -9.13 -0.75
N PHE A 6 21.21 -10.07 0.04
CA PHE A 6 21.91 -11.29 0.47
C PHE A 6 21.19 -12.53 -0.05
N LYS A 7 21.63 -13.02 -1.19
CA LYS A 7 20.96 -14.09 -1.96
C LYS A 7 20.85 -15.46 -1.29
N THR A 8 21.42 -15.72 -0.13
CA THR A 8 21.34 -17.02 0.54
C THR A 8 21.49 -16.91 2.06
N GLY A 9 20.52 -17.46 2.79
CA GLY A 9 20.73 -17.99 4.13
C GLY A 9 20.78 -17.01 5.29
N LEU A 10 20.43 -15.72 5.10
CA LEU A 10 20.34 -14.81 6.24
C LEU A 10 18.97 -14.94 6.89
N GLU A 11 18.90 -15.73 7.95
CA GLU A 11 17.79 -15.66 8.89
C GLU A 11 18.05 -14.48 9.83
N PHE A 12 17.21 -13.45 9.74
CA PHE A 12 17.23 -12.37 10.71
C PHE A 12 15.85 -12.20 11.33
N GLU A 13 15.81 -12.02 12.61
CA GLU A 13 14.61 -11.66 13.33
C GLU A 13 14.58 -10.14 13.54
N VAL A 14 13.50 -9.51 13.07
CA VAL A 14 13.28 -8.07 13.32
C VAL A 14 12.63 -7.95 14.70
N HIS A 15 13.41 -7.57 15.70
CA HIS A 15 12.89 -7.29 17.03
C HIS A 15 12.14 -5.95 17.04
N GLY A 16 11.01 -5.91 17.73
CA GLY A 16 10.23 -4.67 17.95
C GLY A 16 9.13 -4.39 16.93
N THR A 17 8.96 -5.22 15.89
CA THR A 17 7.78 -5.14 15.01
C THR A 17 6.68 -6.08 15.49
N PRO A 18 5.40 -5.62 15.58
CA PRO A 18 4.29 -6.48 15.93
C PRO A 18 4.14 -7.66 14.97
N LYS A 19 3.92 -8.86 15.51
CA LYS A 19 3.68 -10.09 14.75
C LYS A 19 2.22 -10.55 14.82
N ASP A 20 1.48 -10.04 15.79
CA ASP A 20 0.08 -10.35 16.08
C ASP A 20 -0.69 -9.12 16.55
N LEU A 21 -1.99 -9.28 16.76
CA LEU A 21 -2.89 -8.19 17.15
C LEU A 21 -2.56 -7.65 18.56
N GLU A 22 -2.14 -8.51 19.47
CA GLU A 22 -1.83 -8.12 20.86
C GLU A 22 -0.59 -7.21 20.90
N SER A 23 0.49 -7.61 20.26
CA SER A 23 1.69 -6.79 20.13
C SER A 23 1.47 -5.50 19.34
N ALA A 24 0.56 -5.52 18.36
CA ALA A 24 0.15 -4.30 17.65
C ALA A 24 -0.61 -3.33 18.57
N ARG A 25 -1.48 -3.85 19.43
CA ARG A 25 -2.23 -3.07 20.42
C ARG A 25 -1.30 -2.47 21.48
N ASP A 26 -0.33 -3.26 21.95
CA ASP A 26 0.70 -2.76 22.86
C ASP A 26 1.50 -1.61 22.24
N LEU A 27 1.94 -1.78 21.00
CA LEU A 27 2.67 -0.73 20.28
C LEU A 27 1.80 0.54 20.10
N ALA A 28 0.51 0.41 19.75
CA ALA A 28 -0.39 1.53 19.57
C ALA A 28 -0.59 2.34 20.88
N ASN A 29 -0.60 1.66 22.02
CA ASN A 29 -0.73 2.29 23.34
C ASN A 29 0.58 2.95 23.79
N ARG A 30 1.72 2.33 23.50
CA ARG A 30 3.04 2.76 23.95
C ARG A 30 3.62 3.87 23.05
N ASP A 31 3.52 3.71 21.74
CA ASP A 31 4.06 4.66 20.75
C ASP A 31 3.18 4.74 19.51
N LYS A 32 2.28 5.70 19.52
CA LYS A 32 1.33 5.94 18.43
C LYS A 32 2.00 6.19 17.09
N TYR A 33 3.14 6.88 17.06
CA TYR A 33 3.83 7.20 15.81
C TYR A 33 4.51 5.98 15.22
N GLN A 34 5.17 5.18 16.05
CA GLN A 34 5.78 3.91 15.62
C GLN A 34 4.71 2.94 15.11
N PHE A 35 3.55 2.88 15.80
CA PHE A 35 2.42 2.09 15.34
C PHE A 35 1.92 2.53 13.95
N GLN A 36 1.71 3.84 13.74
CA GLN A 36 1.29 4.36 12.45
C GLN A 36 2.29 4.03 11.35
N TRP A 37 3.57 4.24 11.58
CA TRP A 37 4.63 3.92 10.61
C TRP A 37 4.68 2.45 10.26
N TRP A 38 4.61 1.59 11.28
CA TRP A 38 4.57 0.15 11.06
C TRP A 38 3.31 -0.26 10.29
N ALA A 39 2.12 0.19 10.68
CA ALA A 39 0.87 -0.16 10.02
C ALA A 39 0.84 0.24 8.53
N VAL A 40 1.41 1.39 8.19
CA VAL A 40 1.56 1.85 6.80
C VAL A 40 2.39 0.86 5.97
N THR A 41 3.40 0.22 6.56
CA THR A 41 4.22 -0.77 5.83
C THR A 41 3.48 -2.06 5.51
N LEU A 42 2.39 -2.40 6.22
CA LEU A 42 1.58 -3.60 5.95
C LEU A 42 0.85 -3.55 4.59
N VAL A 43 0.69 -2.36 4.04
CA VAL A 43 0.09 -2.13 2.71
C VAL A 43 1.12 -1.66 1.68
N ASP A 44 2.42 -1.85 1.95
CA ASP A 44 3.54 -1.40 1.11
C ASP A 44 3.48 0.10 0.77
N ALA A 45 2.94 0.90 1.67
CA ALA A 45 2.94 2.35 1.56
C ALA A 45 4.17 2.95 2.28
N GLN A 46 4.52 4.17 1.93
CA GLN A 46 5.58 4.92 2.58
C GLN A 46 4.99 5.84 3.64
N PRO A 47 5.55 5.88 4.87
CA PRO A 47 5.14 6.84 5.88
C PRO A 47 5.24 8.27 5.34
N PHE A 48 4.17 9.05 5.56
CA PHE A 48 4.14 10.44 5.14
C PHE A 48 4.79 11.32 6.19
N GLN A 49 5.94 11.90 5.85
CA GLN A 49 6.72 12.77 6.75
C GLN A 49 6.37 14.25 6.61
N GLY A 50 5.28 14.59 5.96
CA GLY A 50 4.86 15.97 5.68
C GLY A 50 4.48 16.79 6.90
N LYS A 51 5.16 16.62 8.03
CA LYS A 51 4.94 17.41 9.25
C LYS A 51 5.65 18.76 9.15
N LYS A 52 5.00 19.72 8.51
CA LYS A 52 5.15 21.11 8.98
C LYS A 52 4.44 21.16 10.34
N LYS A 53 5.15 21.57 11.40
CA LYS A 53 4.57 21.82 12.72
C LYS A 53 3.26 22.58 12.55
N GLY A 54 2.12 21.97 12.93
CA GLY A 54 0.85 22.68 13.04
C GLY A 54 -0.31 22.25 12.14
N ALA A 55 -0.10 21.43 11.10
CA ALA A 55 -1.22 20.92 10.29
C ALA A 55 -1.24 19.39 10.30
N ASP A 56 -2.23 18.83 10.98
CA ASP A 56 -2.59 17.43 10.83
C ASP A 56 -3.25 17.29 9.45
N THR A 57 -2.51 16.76 8.49
CA THR A 57 -3.02 16.60 7.12
C THR A 57 -4.02 15.45 7.00
N GLY A 58 -4.15 14.63 8.05
CA GLY A 58 -4.97 13.40 8.04
C GLY A 58 -4.36 12.28 7.20
N ILE A 59 -3.07 12.38 6.85
CA ILE A 59 -2.34 11.40 6.03
C ILE A 59 -1.20 10.83 6.85
N ASP A 60 -1.21 9.50 7.06
CA ASP A 60 -0.15 8.77 7.74
C ASP A 60 0.80 8.10 6.75
N GLY A 61 0.34 7.81 5.53
CA GLY A 61 1.15 7.20 4.48
C GLY A 61 0.69 7.52 3.07
N LEU A 62 1.59 7.32 2.11
CA LEU A 62 1.34 7.45 0.68
C LEU A 62 1.82 6.20 -0.06
N LYS A 63 1.05 5.78 -1.05
CA LYS A 63 1.43 4.76 -2.02
C LYS A 63 1.08 5.25 -3.42
N PHE A 64 1.88 4.85 -4.39
CA PHE A 64 1.62 5.17 -5.79
C PHE A 64 1.49 3.89 -6.59
N PHE A 65 0.61 3.90 -7.59
CA PHE A 65 0.46 2.80 -8.52
C PHE A 65 0.35 3.32 -9.95
N ARG A 66 0.55 2.44 -10.91
CA ARG A 66 0.28 2.70 -12.33
C ARG A 66 -0.82 1.76 -12.79
N ASP A 67 -1.65 2.26 -13.68
CA ASP A 67 -2.68 1.46 -14.34
C ASP A 67 -2.28 1.13 -15.78
N LEU A 68 -3.15 0.45 -16.50
CA LEU A 68 -2.92 -0.01 -17.88
C LEU A 68 -2.65 1.12 -18.88
N ASP A 69 -3.09 2.32 -18.61
CA ASP A 69 -2.79 3.51 -19.42
C ASP A 69 -1.30 3.91 -19.41
N LYS A 70 -0.52 3.38 -18.45
CA LYS A 70 0.94 3.53 -18.31
C LYS A 70 1.45 4.98 -18.23
N LYS A 71 0.60 5.96 -18.41
CA LYS A 71 0.99 7.38 -18.52
C LYS A 71 0.96 8.07 -17.17
N ASP A 72 -0.09 7.83 -16.40
CA ASP A 72 -0.32 8.55 -15.17
C ASP A 72 0.09 7.74 -13.94
N VAL A 73 0.57 8.45 -12.95
CA VAL A 73 0.88 7.90 -11.63
C VAL A 73 -0.29 8.23 -10.72
N HIS A 74 -0.98 7.19 -10.29
CA HIS A 74 -2.12 7.29 -9.39
C HIS A 74 -1.67 7.27 -7.93
N LYS A 75 -2.41 7.98 -7.07
CA LYS A 75 -2.08 8.17 -5.66
C LYS A 75 -3.05 7.43 -4.76
N ILE A 76 -2.53 6.80 -3.73
CA ILE A 76 -3.27 6.24 -2.61
C ILE A 76 -2.85 6.97 -1.34
N VAL A 77 -3.82 7.49 -0.60
CA VAL A 77 -3.61 8.06 0.74
C VAL A 77 -3.95 7.02 1.80
N VAL A 78 -3.18 6.98 2.87
CA VAL A 78 -3.37 6.03 3.98
C VAL A 78 -3.58 6.80 5.27
N SER A 79 -4.61 6.42 6.03
CA SER A 79 -4.82 6.89 7.41
C SER A 79 -4.87 5.69 8.35
N VAL A 80 -4.26 5.82 9.52
CA VAL A 80 -4.11 4.74 10.51
C VAL A 80 -4.71 5.17 11.84
N LYS A 81 -5.53 4.31 12.44
CA LYS A 81 -6.14 4.51 13.75
C LYS A 81 -5.80 3.36 14.69
N GLY A 82 -5.10 3.68 15.77
CA GLY A 82 -4.73 2.75 16.84
C GLY A 82 -5.81 2.53 17.90
N GLY A 83 -7.04 2.96 17.64
CA GLY A 83 -8.21 2.87 18.55
C GLY A 83 -9.03 4.14 18.55
N GLY A 84 -10.16 4.12 19.28
CA GLY A 84 -11.04 5.29 19.42
C GLY A 84 -11.71 5.71 18.12
N LEU A 85 -12.19 4.74 17.31
CA LEU A 85 -12.81 5.00 16.01
C LEU A 85 -14.05 5.87 16.13
N LYS A 86 -14.16 6.87 15.27
CA LYS A 86 -15.31 7.76 15.16
C LYS A 86 -15.97 7.59 13.79
N ALA A 87 -17.29 7.72 13.74
CA ALA A 87 -18.03 7.64 12.47
C ALA A 87 -17.50 8.62 11.41
N ASP A 88 -17.02 9.77 11.85
CA ASP A 88 -16.50 10.81 10.95
C ASP A 88 -15.10 10.52 10.39
N ASP A 89 -14.35 9.58 10.95
CA ASP A 89 -12.97 9.31 10.51
C ASP A 89 -12.92 8.88 9.04
N VAL A 90 -13.88 8.08 8.59
CA VAL A 90 -13.97 7.60 7.19
C VAL A 90 -14.37 8.72 6.24
N ARG A 91 -15.33 9.57 6.65
CA ARG A 91 -15.74 10.74 5.86
C ARG A 91 -14.60 11.74 5.73
N ALA A 92 -13.89 12.00 6.84
CA ALA A 92 -12.71 12.85 6.83
C ALA A 92 -11.63 12.33 5.90
N LEU A 93 -11.37 11.01 5.91
CA LEU A 93 -10.40 10.40 4.99
C LEU A 93 -10.84 10.52 3.53
N ASN A 94 -12.13 10.30 3.22
CA ASN A 94 -12.61 10.51 1.84
C ASN A 94 -12.44 11.95 1.38
N HIS A 95 -12.69 12.93 2.26
CA HIS A 95 -12.45 14.34 1.97
C HIS A 95 -10.96 14.63 1.73
N VAL A 96 -10.07 14.04 2.55
CA VAL A 96 -8.61 14.11 2.34
C VAL A 96 -8.24 13.52 0.98
N ARG A 97 -8.78 12.36 0.61
CA ARG A 97 -8.57 11.73 -0.70
C ARG A 97 -8.89 12.69 -1.85
N GLU A 98 -10.05 13.35 -1.78
CA GLU A 98 -10.49 14.30 -2.80
C GLU A 98 -9.60 15.54 -2.85
N ARG A 99 -9.29 16.14 -1.70
CA ARG A 99 -8.41 17.30 -1.60
C ARG A 99 -7.02 17.03 -2.18
N GLU A 100 -6.49 15.84 -1.95
CA GLU A 100 -5.16 15.44 -2.42
C GLU A 100 -5.14 14.94 -3.88
N GLY A 101 -6.31 14.86 -4.52
CA GLY A 101 -6.43 14.26 -5.84
C GLY A 101 -6.00 12.80 -5.87
N ALA A 102 -6.24 12.06 -4.78
CA ALA A 102 -5.92 10.65 -4.70
C ALA A 102 -7.10 9.81 -5.24
N ASP A 103 -6.78 8.72 -5.92
CA ASP A 103 -7.78 7.83 -6.52
C ASP A 103 -8.39 6.89 -5.49
N ILE A 104 -7.56 6.43 -4.55
CA ILE A 104 -7.92 5.46 -3.52
C ILE A 104 -7.46 5.98 -2.15
N ALA A 105 -8.21 5.64 -1.11
CA ALA A 105 -7.86 5.86 0.27
C ALA A 105 -7.95 4.55 1.06
N LEU A 106 -6.95 4.29 1.89
CA LEU A 106 -6.90 3.14 2.79
C LEU A 106 -7.07 3.62 4.23
N PHE A 107 -8.08 3.11 4.90
CA PHE A 107 -8.29 3.31 6.33
C PHE A 107 -7.85 2.05 7.07
N ILE A 108 -6.77 2.13 7.82
CA ILE A 108 -6.24 1.00 8.59
C ILE A 108 -6.59 1.21 10.06
N SER A 109 -7.26 0.24 10.66
CA SER A 109 -7.70 0.31 12.06
C SER A 109 -7.27 -0.90 12.86
N LEU A 110 -7.02 -0.66 14.16
CA LEU A 110 -6.75 -1.73 15.12
C LEU A 110 -8.02 -2.50 15.47
N ASP A 111 -9.14 -1.77 15.56
CA ASP A 111 -10.46 -2.31 15.88
C ASP A 111 -11.36 -2.37 14.64
N ASP A 112 -12.41 -3.18 14.70
CA ASP A 112 -13.37 -3.33 13.61
C ASP A 112 -14.16 -2.03 13.37
N CYS A 113 -14.37 -1.73 12.10
CA CYS A 113 -15.17 -0.60 11.68
C CYS A 113 -16.67 -0.85 11.91
N THR A 114 -17.38 0.20 12.31
CA THR A 114 -18.84 0.14 12.52
C THR A 114 -19.59 0.03 11.18
N LYS A 115 -20.84 -0.45 11.23
CA LYS A 115 -21.72 -0.50 10.05
C LYS A 115 -21.89 0.87 9.36
N GLY A 116 -21.89 1.95 10.13
CA GLY A 116 -21.94 3.31 9.60
C GLY A 116 -20.69 3.66 8.79
N MET A 117 -19.51 3.35 9.33
CA MET A 117 -18.24 3.55 8.62
C MET A 117 -18.16 2.75 7.32
N ILE A 118 -18.63 1.51 7.33
CA ILE A 118 -18.70 0.66 6.13
C ILE A 118 -19.62 1.30 5.06
N LYS A 119 -20.77 1.83 5.47
CA LYS A 119 -21.69 2.53 4.59
C LYS A 119 -21.06 3.81 4.01
N ASP A 120 -20.37 4.58 4.83
CA ASP A 120 -19.68 5.80 4.41
C ASP A 120 -18.56 5.49 3.41
N ALA A 121 -17.77 4.43 3.65
CA ALA A 121 -16.76 3.98 2.72
C ALA A 121 -17.35 3.55 1.36
N ALA A 122 -18.44 2.78 1.38
CA ALA A 122 -19.13 2.33 0.17
C ALA A 122 -19.71 3.51 -0.64
N SER A 123 -20.14 4.59 0.02
CA SER A 123 -20.68 5.78 -0.65
C SER A 123 -19.65 6.55 -1.48
N ALA A 124 -18.36 6.36 -1.23
CA ALA A 124 -17.27 6.97 -2.01
C ALA A 124 -17.17 6.40 -3.44
N GLY A 125 -17.85 5.29 -3.72
CA GLY A 125 -17.86 4.66 -5.04
C GLY A 125 -16.57 3.92 -5.37
N PHE A 126 -16.28 3.83 -6.66
CA PHE A 126 -15.21 3.00 -7.20
C PHE A 126 -14.26 3.79 -8.09
N TYR A 127 -12.99 3.46 -8.03
CA TYR A 127 -12.03 3.73 -9.09
C TYR A 127 -12.23 2.66 -10.18
N GLU A 128 -12.40 3.07 -11.43
CA GLU A 128 -12.56 2.15 -12.55
C GLU A 128 -11.30 2.19 -13.42
N SER A 129 -10.61 1.06 -13.49
CA SER A 129 -9.44 0.87 -14.33
C SER A 129 -9.85 0.77 -15.82
N PRO A 130 -8.97 1.07 -16.79
CA PRO A 130 -9.25 0.93 -18.23
C PRO A 130 -9.74 -0.46 -18.64
N ASN A 131 -9.40 -1.52 -17.91
CA ASN A 131 -9.89 -2.88 -18.14
C ASN A 131 -11.28 -3.15 -17.55
N LYS A 132 -12.00 -2.10 -17.08
CA LYS A 132 -13.33 -2.18 -16.44
C LYS A 132 -13.34 -2.84 -15.07
N LYS A 133 -12.20 -3.18 -14.50
CA LYS A 133 -12.12 -3.63 -13.11
C LYS A 133 -12.34 -2.46 -12.16
N LYS A 134 -13.15 -2.69 -11.13
CA LYS A 134 -13.54 -1.67 -10.15
C LYS A 134 -12.86 -1.94 -8.83
N TYR A 135 -12.33 -0.89 -8.22
CA TYR A 135 -11.68 -0.91 -6.91
C TYR A 135 -12.37 0.10 -6.00
N PRO A 136 -12.75 -0.25 -4.76
CA PRO A 136 -13.37 0.71 -3.84
C PRO A 136 -12.45 1.92 -3.63
N ARG A 137 -13.02 3.13 -3.73
CA ARG A 137 -12.24 4.36 -3.51
C ARG A 137 -11.83 4.54 -2.06
N VAL A 138 -12.62 4.04 -1.12
CA VAL A 138 -12.26 4.01 0.30
C VAL A 138 -12.34 2.57 0.77
N GLN A 139 -11.22 2.05 1.28
CA GLN A 139 -11.09 0.67 1.73
C GLN A 139 -10.82 0.63 3.23
N LEU A 140 -11.58 -0.18 3.93
CA LEU A 140 -11.44 -0.38 5.36
C LEU A 140 -10.67 -1.68 5.62
N LEU A 141 -9.51 -1.55 6.24
CA LEU A 141 -8.59 -2.66 6.51
C LEU A 141 -8.34 -2.72 8.02
N THR A 142 -8.37 -3.92 8.58
CA THR A 142 -8.01 -4.13 9.98
C THR A 142 -6.58 -4.67 10.09
N ILE A 143 -5.90 -4.32 11.18
CA ILE A 143 -4.57 -4.89 11.47
C ILE A 143 -4.62 -6.41 11.48
N GLU A 144 -5.65 -7.00 12.11
CA GLU A 144 -5.83 -8.45 12.12
C GLU A 144 -6.01 -9.04 10.72
N GLY A 145 -6.84 -8.39 9.88
CA GLY A 145 -7.07 -8.80 8.50
C GLY A 145 -5.80 -8.76 7.65
N LEU A 146 -4.97 -7.74 7.83
CA LEU A 146 -3.71 -7.58 7.12
C LEU A 146 -2.66 -8.62 7.60
N LEU A 147 -2.50 -8.81 8.90
CA LEU A 147 -1.55 -9.79 9.47
C LEU A 147 -1.93 -11.22 9.08
N SER A 148 -3.22 -11.56 9.12
CA SER A 148 -3.71 -12.88 8.71
C SER A 148 -3.75 -13.08 7.19
N LYS A 149 -3.42 -12.05 6.40
CA LYS A 149 -3.52 -12.03 4.93
C LYS A 149 -4.92 -12.29 4.38
N LYS A 150 -5.96 -12.14 5.21
CA LYS A 150 -7.37 -12.20 4.80
C LYS A 150 -7.82 -10.92 4.09
N GLN A 151 -7.17 -9.80 4.39
CA GLN A 151 -7.39 -8.51 3.75
C GLN A 151 -6.09 -8.02 3.10
N ARG A 152 -6.24 -7.27 2.03
CA ARG A 152 -5.15 -6.58 1.34
C ARG A 152 -5.69 -5.31 0.71
N ALA A 153 -4.81 -4.34 0.46
CA ALA A 153 -5.15 -3.18 -0.33
C ALA A 153 -5.47 -3.60 -1.78
N GLU A 154 -6.61 -3.13 -2.30
CA GLU A 154 -7.05 -3.42 -3.66
C GLU A 154 -6.78 -2.21 -4.56
N HIS A 155 -5.94 -2.38 -5.53
CA HIS A 155 -5.63 -1.39 -6.56
C HIS A 155 -5.16 -2.10 -7.83
N PRO A 156 -5.11 -1.42 -8.97
CA PRO A 156 -4.41 -1.96 -10.13
C PRO A 156 -2.96 -2.26 -9.77
N ASP A 157 -2.55 -3.49 -10.01
CA ASP A 157 -1.18 -3.95 -9.79
C ASP A 157 -0.59 -4.23 -11.17
N TYR A 158 -0.35 -3.16 -11.91
CA TYR A 158 0.34 -3.26 -13.17
C TYR A 158 1.84 -3.27 -12.88
N GLU A 159 2.35 -4.47 -12.62
CA GLU A 159 3.76 -4.70 -12.88
C GLU A 159 3.95 -4.56 -14.38
N PRO A 160 4.72 -3.56 -14.88
CA PRO A 160 5.10 -3.58 -16.26
C PRO A 160 5.75 -4.95 -16.46
N ASP A 161 5.18 -5.75 -17.37
CA ASP A 161 5.84 -6.96 -17.83
C ASP A 161 7.28 -6.55 -18.12
N LEU A 162 8.18 -6.90 -17.23
CA LEU A 162 9.61 -6.91 -17.48
C LEU A 162 9.84 -8.08 -18.44
N ASN A 163 9.16 -8.04 -19.58
CA ASN A 163 9.58 -8.71 -20.77
C ASN A 163 10.91 -8.05 -21.13
N PHE A 164 11.97 -8.50 -20.47
CA PHE A 164 13.29 -8.33 -20.99
C PHE A 164 13.17 -8.71 -22.47
N LYS A 165 13.32 -7.72 -23.35
CA LYS A 165 13.45 -7.99 -24.78
C LYS A 165 14.49 -9.10 -24.85
N LYS A 166 14.04 -10.33 -25.17
CA LYS A 166 14.97 -11.43 -25.40
C LYS A 166 15.97 -10.88 -26.40
N ALA A 167 17.24 -10.82 -26.00
CA ALA A 167 18.28 -10.41 -26.88
C ALA A 167 18.11 -11.26 -28.16
N LYS A 168 18.05 -10.59 -29.31
CA LYS A 168 17.99 -11.31 -30.58
C LYS A 168 19.16 -12.27 -30.55
N THR A 169 18.88 -13.58 -30.64
CA THR A 169 19.91 -14.60 -30.85
C THR A 169 20.47 -14.28 -32.19
N GLU A 170 21.69 -13.75 -32.23
CA GLU A 170 22.40 -13.64 -33.47
C GLU A 170 22.68 -15.08 -33.94
N ALA A 171 22.17 -15.41 -35.11
CA ALA A 171 22.54 -16.65 -35.77
C ALA A 171 24.06 -16.63 -35.94
N HIS A 172 24.72 -17.66 -35.42
CA HIS A 172 26.16 -17.89 -35.70
C HIS A 172 26.37 -17.81 -37.21
N GLY A 173 26.96 -16.72 -37.66
CA GLY A 173 27.47 -16.66 -39.03
C GLY A 173 28.54 -17.74 -39.20
N GLU A 174 28.39 -18.54 -40.22
CA GLU A 174 29.40 -19.50 -40.64
C GLU A 174 30.75 -18.79 -40.77
N GLN A 175 31.71 -19.20 -39.96
CA GLN A 175 33.09 -18.81 -40.07
C GLN A 175 33.61 -19.43 -41.37
N LYS A 176 33.73 -18.62 -42.41
CA LYS A 176 34.47 -19.04 -43.62
C LYS A 176 35.93 -19.26 -43.22
N GLU A 177 36.39 -20.51 -43.32
CA GLU A 177 37.80 -20.83 -43.25
C GLU A 177 38.55 -20.05 -44.33
N LEU A 178 39.49 -19.23 -43.90
CA LEU A 178 40.49 -18.64 -44.77
C LEU A 178 41.50 -19.77 -45.14
N GLY A 179 41.32 -20.29 -46.33
CA GLY A 179 42.33 -21.21 -46.94
C GLY A 179 43.67 -20.50 -47.12
N VAL A 180 44.68 -21.16 -46.68
CA VAL A 180 46.07 -20.85 -46.94
C VAL A 180 46.45 -21.26 -48.37
#